data_57305b0f01dd51cb4ef3e7b429502be6
#
_entry.id   57305b0f01dd51cb4ef3e7b429502be6
#
_cell.length_a   1.000
_cell.length_b   1.000
_cell.length_c   1.000
_cell.angle_alpha   90.00
_cell.angle_beta   90.00
_cell.angle_gamma   90.00
#
_symmetry.space_group_name_H-M   'P 1'
#
loop_
_entity.id
_entity.type
_entity.pdbx_description
1 polymer ?
#
loop_
_entity_poly.entity_id
_entity_poly.type
_entity_poly.pdbx_seq_one_letter_code
_entity_poly.pdbx_strand_id
1 'polypeptide(L)'
;MPAGDPGGRPLPSVAMFYLYILKSLKDRKLYIGSTGDLKRRLKEHQEGLSLATKYRRPWKLIYYEAYCELPDAQRRERQLKKFSTAYGELKKRIEHSTKD
;
A
#
# COMPACT_ATOMS: atom_id res chain seq x y z
N MET A 1 0.94 -14.93 -12.44
CA MET A 1 1.51 -16.15 -11.88
C MET A 1 0.50 -16.83 -10.96
N PRO A 2 0.53 -18.10 -10.92
CA PRO A 2 -0.40 -18.77 -10.02
C PRO A 2 -0.03 -18.51 -8.57
N ALA A 3 -1.04 -18.34 -7.77
CA ALA A 3 -0.86 -18.27 -6.34
C ALA A 3 -0.76 -19.69 -5.82
N GLY A 4 0.36 -20.05 -5.25
CA GLY A 4 0.58 -21.37 -4.74
C GLY A 4 0.86 -22.39 -5.84
N ASP A 5 0.91 -23.65 -5.44
CA ASP A 5 1.17 -24.73 -6.37
C ASP A 5 -0.15 -25.33 -6.89
N PRO A 6 -0.08 -26.20 -7.92
CA PRO A 6 -1.29 -26.79 -8.50
C PRO A 6 -2.11 -27.62 -7.50
N GLY A 7 -1.54 -28.03 -6.40
CA GLY A 7 -2.26 -28.79 -5.38
C GLY A 7 -3.09 -27.93 -4.44
N GLY A 8 -3.10 -26.61 -4.66
CA GLY A 8 -3.86 -25.69 -3.81
C GLY A 8 -3.23 -25.42 -2.46
N ARG A 9 -2.00 -25.84 -2.24
CA ARG A 9 -1.30 -25.55 -0.99
C ARG A 9 -0.92 -24.08 -0.94
N PRO A 10 -0.99 -23.44 0.25
CA PRO A 10 -0.57 -22.06 0.37
C PRO A 10 0.92 -21.92 0.12
N LEU A 11 1.34 -20.72 -0.30
CA LEU A 11 2.75 -20.41 -0.39
C LEU A 11 3.40 -20.50 0.99
N PRO A 12 4.69 -20.84 1.05
CA PRO A 12 5.40 -20.83 2.32
C PRO A 12 5.29 -19.46 2.98
N SER A 13 5.21 -19.46 4.29
CA SER A 13 5.17 -18.22 5.05
C SER A 13 6.50 -17.50 4.88
N VAL A 14 6.48 -16.31 4.32
CA VAL A 14 7.65 -15.48 4.07
C VAL A 14 7.37 -14.10 4.61
N ALA A 15 8.32 -13.57 5.39
CA ALA A 15 8.22 -12.19 5.87
C ALA A 15 8.42 -11.26 4.68
N MET A 16 7.46 -10.36 4.47
CA MET A 16 7.51 -9.36 3.43
C MET A 16 7.29 -7.99 4.02
N PHE A 17 7.78 -6.98 3.29
CA PHE A 17 7.59 -5.57 3.65
C PHE A 17 6.88 -4.90 2.49
N TYR A 18 5.99 -3.97 2.81
CA TYR A 18 5.05 -3.44 1.82
C TYR A 18 5.15 -1.93 1.72
N LEU A 19 5.13 -1.46 0.48
CA LEU A 19 4.75 -0.08 0.14
C LEU A 19 3.26 -0.15 -0.18
N TYR A 20 2.43 0.72 0.40
CA TYR A 20 1.00 0.69 0.13
C TYR A 20 0.46 2.09 -0.14
N ILE A 21 -0.65 2.13 -0.87
CA ILE A 21 -1.35 3.37 -1.18
C ILE A 21 -2.81 3.23 -0.77
N LEU A 22 -3.27 4.16 0.04
CA LEU A 22 -4.65 4.26 0.47
C LEU A 22 -5.32 5.44 -0.21
N LYS A 23 -6.62 5.30 -0.50
CA LYS A 23 -7.44 6.41 -0.98
C LYS A 23 -8.42 6.79 0.12
N SER A 24 -8.44 8.07 0.47
CA SER A 24 -9.45 8.59 1.41
C SER A 24 -10.78 8.68 0.68
N LEU A 25 -11.81 8.07 1.27
CA LEU A 25 -13.17 8.19 0.74
C LEU A 25 -13.84 9.49 1.19
N LYS A 26 -13.16 10.25 2.06
CA LYS A 26 -13.63 11.55 2.51
C LYS A 26 -13.16 12.68 1.60
N ASP A 27 -11.84 12.75 1.33
CA ASP A 27 -11.27 13.84 0.54
C ASP A 27 -10.75 13.39 -0.84
N ARG A 28 -10.83 12.10 -1.15
CA ARG A 28 -10.44 11.50 -2.43
C ARG A 28 -8.93 11.57 -2.72
N LYS A 29 -8.15 11.99 -1.76
CA LYS A 29 -6.69 12.07 -1.91
C LYS A 29 -6.03 10.78 -1.43
N LEU A 30 -4.80 10.59 -1.87
CA LEU A 30 -4.04 9.37 -1.59
C LEU A 30 -3.11 9.55 -0.39
N TYR A 31 -2.77 8.43 0.24
CA TYR A 31 -1.78 8.36 1.30
C TYR A 31 -0.82 7.21 0.99
N ILE A 32 0.48 7.46 1.10
CA ILE A 32 1.53 6.49 0.82
C ILE A 32 2.24 6.13 2.12
N GLY A 33 2.39 4.83 2.38
CA GLY A 33 3.11 4.38 3.56
C GLY A 33 3.85 3.07 3.31
N SER A 34 4.61 2.63 4.31
CA SER A 34 5.26 1.33 4.27
C SER A 34 5.07 0.63 5.61
N THR A 35 5.07 -0.71 5.59
CA THR A 35 4.84 -1.49 6.79
C THR A 35 5.33 -2.92 6.60
N GLY A 36 5.67 -3.58 7.72
CA GLY A 36 5.96 -5.01 7.73
C GLY A 36 4.71 -5.87 7.94
N ASP A 37 3.57 -5.24 8.21
CA ASP A 37 2.32 -5.97 8.46
C ASP A 37 1.16 -5.19 7.87
N LEU A 38 0.88 -5.47 6.59
CA LEU A 38 -0.11 -4.70 5.83
C LEU A 38 -1.50 -4.80 6.43
N LYS A 39 -1.91 -5.99 6.81
CA LYS A 39 -3.25 -6.21 7.36
C LYS A 39 -3.46 -5.44 8.65
N ARG A 40 -2.49 -5.51 9.56
CA ARG A 40 -2.56 -4.79 10.83
C ARG A 40 -2.56 -3.28 10.59
N ARG A 41 -1.69 -2.80 9.69
CA ARG A 41 -1.57 -1.37 9.43
C ARG A 41 -2.85 -0.79 8.81
N LEU A 42 -3.49 -1.56 7.91
CA LEU A 42 -4.78 -1.16 7.35
C LEU A 42 -5.84 -1.01 8.44
N LYS A 43 -5.87 -1.96 9.36
CA LYS A 43 -6.80 -1.91 10.48
C LYS A 43 -6.55 -0.68 11.34
N GLU A 44 -5.29 -0.37 11.63
CA GLU A 44 -4.94 0.83 12.40
C GLU A 44 -5.42 2.11 11.71
N HIS A 45 -5.24 2.20 10.39
CA HIS A 45 -5.74 3.37 9.65
C HIS A 45 -7.26 3.48 9.72
N GLN A 46 -7.96 2.35 9.56
CA GLN A 46 -9.43 2.35 9.60
C GLN A 46 -9.97 2.67 10.99
N GLU A 47 -9.25 2.29 12.03
CA GLU A 47 -9.67 2.53 13.42
C GLU A 47 -9.25 3.90 13.95
N GLY A 48 -8.52 4.67 13.15
CA GLY A 48 -8.10 6.01 13.53
C GLY A 48 -6.92 6.04 14.50
N LEU A 49 -6.11 4.99 14.53
CA LEU A 49 -4.95 4.90 15.43
C LEU A 49 -3.73 5.62 14.88
N SER A 50 -3.74 5.99 13.61
CA SER A 50 -2.64 6.74 13.00
C SER A 50 -3.05 8.21 12.90
N LEU A 51 -2.29 9.08 13.57
CA LEU A 51 -2.58 10.50 13.61
C LEU A 51 -2.62 11.13 12.21
N ALA A 52 -1.72 10.69 11.33
CA ALA A 52 -1.63 11.25 9.98
C ALA A 52 -2.87 10.98 9.12
N THR A 53 -3.65 9.94 9.44
CA THR A 53 -4.77 9.51 8.60
C THR A 53 -6.12 9.51 9.32
N LYS A 54 -6.10 9.77 10.61
CA LYS A 54 -7.27 9.67 11.49
C LYS A 54 -8.47 10.47 10.99
N TYR A 55 -8.25 11.69 10.54
CA TYR A 55 -9.33 12.60 10.16
C TYR A 55 -9.74 12.52 8.68
N ARG A 56 -9.11 11.59 7.94
CA ARG A 56 -9.39 11.39 6.52
C ARG A 56 -10.06 10.05 6.23
N ARG A 57 -10.53 9.38 7.27
CA ARG A 57 -11.25 8.09 7.14
C ARG A 57 -12.60 8.29 6.46
N PRO A 58 -13.16 7.26 5.84
CA PRO A 58 -12.63 5.89 5.72
C PRO A 58 -11.61 5.76 4.61
N TRP A 59 -10.77 4.73 4.69
CA TRP A 59 -9.70 4.47 3.75
C TRP A 59 -9.98 3.24 2.92
N LYS A 60 -9.53 3.27 1.67
CA LYS A 60 -9.57 2.12 0.77
C LYS A 60 -8.16 1.80 0.31
N LEU A 61 -7.73 0.55 0.47
CA LEU A 61 -6.45 0.10 -0.09
C LEU A 61 -6.64 -0.04 -1.60
N ILE A 62 -5.83 0.67 -2.38
CA ILE A 62 -5.92 0.64 -3.84
C ILE A 62 -4.70 0.03 -4.51
N TYR A 63 -3.58 -0.12 -3.79
CA TYR A 63 -2.36 -0.63 -4.40
C TYR A 63 -1.34 -0.97 -3.33
N TYR A 64 -0.54 -2.00 -3.56
CA TYR A 64 0.64 -2.25 -2.74
C TYR A 64 1.71 -2.98 -3.54
N GLU A 65 2.96 -2.83 -3.09
CA GLU A 65 4.13 -3.54 -3.58
C GLU A 65 4.74 -4.28 -2.41
N ALA A 66 5.23 -5.50 -2.67
CA ALA A 66 5.83 -6.32 -1.62
C ALA A 66 7.33 -6.50 -1.91
N TYR A 67 8.14 -6.41 -0.85
CA TYR A 67 9.59 -6.50 -0.93
C TYR A 67 10.09 -7.49 0.11
N CYS A 68 11.16 -8.21 -0.21
CA CYS A 68 11.78 -9.12 0.74
C CYS A 68 12.49 -8.39 1.87
N GLU A 69 12.92 -7.14 1.64
CA GLU A 69 13.73 -6.37 2.58
C GLU A 69 13.07 -5.02 2.88
N LEU A 70 13.05 -4.65 4.15
CA LEU A 70 12.46 -3.39 4.58
C LEU A 70 13.07 -2.16 3.89
N PRO A 71 14.39 -2.05 3.73
CA PRO A 71 14.97 -0.88 3.07
C PRO A 71 14.43 -0.63 1.67
N ASP A 72 14.08 -1.68 0.94
CA ASP A 72 13.54 -1.53 -0.42
C ASP A 72 12.15 -0.91 -0.39
N ALA A 73 11.29 -1.35 0.51
CA ALA A 73 9.96 -0.77 0.68
C ALA A 73 10.06 0.69 1.11
N GLN A 74 10.95 1.00 2.04
CA GLN A 74 11.14 2.37 2.52
C GLN A 74 11.72 3.28 1.44
N ARG A 75 12.62 2.77 0.60
CA ARG A 75 13.15 3.54 -0.53
C ARG A 75 12.05 3.87 -1.51
N ARG A 76 11.20 2.90 -1.83
CA ARG A 76 10.07 3.13 -2.73
C ARG A 76 9.13 4.20 -2.19
N GLU A 77 8.83 4.15 -0.90
CA GLU A 77 8.00 5.16 -0.26
C GLU A 77 8.62 6.55 -0.42
N ARG A 78 9.92 6.69 -0.14
CA ARG A 78 10.61 7.97 -0.30
C ARG A 78 10.59 8.46 -1.73
N GLN A 79 10.82 7.56 -2.70
CA GLN A 79 10.81 7.92 -4.12
C GLN A 79 9.45 8.45 -4.56
N LEU A 80 8.38 7.79 -4.13
CA LEU A 80 7.03 8.21 -4.51
C LEU A 80 6.63 9.53 -3.86
N LYS A 81 7.12 9.79 -2.65
CA LYS A 81 6.82 11.05 -1.95
C LYS A 81 7.69 12.20 -2.43
N LYS A 82 8.91 11.92 -2.86
CA LYS A 82 9.88 12.96 -3.21
C LYS A 82 9.85 13.33 -4.69
N PHE A 83 9.66 12.35 -5.57
CA PHE A 83 9.78 12.56 -7.02
C PHE A 83 8.42 12.51 -7.69
N SER A 84 7.96 13.66 -8.19
CA SER A 84 6.67 13.76 -8.88
C SER A 84 6.61 12.86 -10.11
N THR A 85 7.73 12.64 -10.79
CA THR A 85 7.78 11.74 -11.95
C THR A 85 7.45 10.31 -11.57
N ALA A 86 8.09 9.79 -10.50
CA ALA A 86 7.84 8.43 -10.05
C ALA A 86 6.38 8.25 -9.63
N TYR A 87 5.84 9.21 -8.91
CA TYR A 87 4.45 9.17 -8.47
C TYR A 87 3.48 9.29 -9.65
N GLY A 88 3.79 10.16 -10.61
CA GLY A 88 2.98 10.33 -11.82
C GLY A 88 2.92 9.05 -12.65
N GLU A 89 4.07 8.38 -12.82
CA GLU A 89 4.11 7.11 -13.55
C GLU A 89 3.29 6.04 -12.84
N LEU A 90 3.39 5.96 -11.53
CA LEU A 90 2.61 4.99 -10.76
C LEU A 90 1.11 5.27 -10.89
N LYS A 91 0.69 6.54 -10.79
CA LYS A 91 -0.73 6.88 -10.92
C LYS A 91 -1.29 6.51 -12.28
N LYS A 92 -0.51 6.66 -13.35
CA LYS A 92 -0.93 6.20 -14.68
C LYS A 92 -1.13 4.70 -14.72
N ARG A 93 -0.21 3.95 -14.09
CA ARG A 93 -0.27 2.50 -14.07
C ARG A 93 -1.51 1.99 -13.34
N ILE A 94 -1.95 2.69 -12.33
CA ILE A 94 -3.08 2.26 -11.50
C ILE A 94 -4.29 3.19 -11.64
N GLU A 95 -4.44 3.84 -12.80
CA GLU A 95 -5.50 4.84 -12.97
C GLU A 95 -6.90 4.30 -12.69
N HIS A 96 -7.18 3.05 -13.04
CA HIS A 96 -8.50 2.46 -12.74
C HIS A 96 -8.68 2.19 -11.25
N SER A 97 -7.60 1.91 -10.53
CA SER A 97 -7.65 1.68 -9.08
C SER A 97 -7.85 2.98 -8.31
N THR A 98 -7.49 4.13 -8.89
CA THR A 98 -7.67 5.43 -8.23
C THR A 98 -9.05 6.02 -8.45
N LYS A 99 -9.82 5.49 -9.39
CA LYS A 99 -11.19 5.96 -9.64
C LYS A 99 -12.17 5.44 -8.59
N ASP A 100 -13.26 6.13 -8.48
CA ASP A 100 -14.35 5.72 -7.58
C ASP A 100 -15.18 4.58 -8.14
#